data_f3f6208710a9beebd43ee4ef9e0e7d51
#
_entry.id   f3f6208710a9beebd43ee4ef9e0e7d51
#
_cell.length_a   1.000
_cell.length_b   1.000
_cell.length_c   1.000
_cell.angle_alpha   90.00
_cell.angle_beta   90.00
_cell.angle_gamma   90.00
#
_symmetry.space_group_name_H-M   'P 1'
#
loop_
_entity.id
_entity.type
_entity.pdbx_description
1 polymer ?
#
loop_
_entity_poly.entity_id
_entity_poly.type
_entity_poly.pdbx_seq_one_letter_code
_entity_poly.pdbx_strand_id
1 'polypeptide(L)'
;MTQKPLTYADAGVSISAGNALVKAIGPLAKSTARSGADAELGGFGGVFDVKAAGYRDPLLVAANDGVGTKLKLAIELNRHDGVGIDLVAMCANDLIVQGAEPLFFLDYYATGRLDTAVAAAVVGSIAEGCRRAGCALIGGETAEMPGMYADGDYDLAGFCVGAVERSELLDGRRIAPGNVILGLASSGVHSNGYSLVRRIIADKGWDLGQPLPGGAILGEALLEPTRIYVRALLPAIRTGRITGVAHITGGGLLENIPRVLPDNCHAVIDVASWSLPPIFAVLQEGGMIAAREMARTFNCGIGMAVMTAADDAEQVTQALEQCGETVHRIGHIVSGRRGCTVAGPTGSWGSDEDWTASHHG
;
A
#
# COMPACT_ATOMS: atom_id res chain seq x y z
N MET A 1 54.20 -10.68 14.85
CA MET A 1 53.01 -10.91 13.99
C MET A 1 52.61 -9.55 13.45
N THR A 2 52.81 -9.30 12.17
CA THR A 2 52.36 -8.07 11.52
C THR A 2 50.83 -8.15 11.41
N GLN A 3 50.12 -7.32 12.15
CA GLN A 3 48.66 -7.20 12.01
C GLN A 3 48.37 -6.77 10.56
N LYS A 4 47.50 -7.54 9.89
CA LYS A 4 46.98 -7.19 8.57
C LYS A 4 46.15 -5.87 8.71
N PRO A 5 46.33 -4.89 7.83
CA PRO A 5 45.45 -3.70 7.83
C PRO A 5 43.96 -4.09 7.72
N LEU A 6 43.13 -3.48 8.56
CA LEU A 6 41.69 -3.67 8.51
C LEU A 6 41.10 -3.02 7.24
N THR A 7 40.16 -3.68 6.66
CA THR A 7 39.36 -3.19 5.52
C THR A 7 37.88 -3.02 5.92
N TYR A 8 37.11 -2.30 5.12
CA TYR A 8 35.68 -2.14 5.36
C TYR A 8 34.94 -3.48 5.23
N ALA A 9 35.44 -4.40 4.39
CA ALA A 9 34.94 -5.76 4.28
C ALA A 9 35.18 -6.58 5.58
N ASP A 10 36.28 -6.34 6.28
CA ASP A 10 36.55 -6.98 7.58
C ASP A 10 35.57 -6.48 8.67
N ALA A 11 34.90 -5.34 8.46
CA ALA A 11 33.84 -4.79 9.30
C ALA A 11 32.43 -5.22 8.84
N GLY A 12 32.32 -6.08 7.81
CA GLY A 12 31.06 -6.64 7.34
C GLY A 12 30.36 -5.85 6.23
N VAL A 13 31.00 -4.82 5.64
CA VAL A 13 30.43 -3.99 4.57
C VAL A 13 31.22 -4.17 3.27
N SER A 14 30.52 -4.53 2.17
CA SER A 14 31.13 -4.83 0.88
C SER A 14 30.80 -3.78 -0.19
N ILE A 15 31.71 -2.83 -0.42
CA ILE A 15 31.58 -1.82 -1.50
C ILE A 15 31.41 -2.50 -2.86
N SER A 16 32.11 -3.63 -3.11
CA SER A 16 32.01 -4.35 -4.38
C SER A 16 30.63 -4.99 -4.59
N ALA A 17 30.00 -5.49 -3.53
CA ALA A 17 28.64 -6.02 -3.58
C ALA A 17 27.63 -4.89 -3.86
N GLY A 18 27.76 -3.74 -3.21
CA GLY A 18 26.95 -2.56 -3.49
C GLY A 18 27.06 -2.10 -4.95
N ASN A 19 28.29 -1.99 -5.48
CA ASN A 19 28.51 -1.63 -6.90
C ASN A 19 27.92 -2.67 -7.86
N ALA A 20 28.00 -3.97 -7.55
CA ALA A 20 27.42 -5.04 -8.36
C ALA A 20 25.89 -4.94 -8.36
N LEU A 21 25.28 -4.66 -7.19
CA LEU A 21 23.84 -4.43 -7.09
C LEU A 21 23.40 -3.22 -7.93
N VAL A 22 24.04 -2.05 -7.79
CA VAL A 22 23.70 -0.85 -8.58
C VAL A 22 23.74 -1.15 -10.09
N LYS A 23 24.74 -1.91 -10.56
CA LYS A 23 24.81 -2.33 -11.94
C LYS A 23 23.65 -3.27 -12.36
N ALA A 24 23.25 -4.16 -11.49
CA ALA A 24 22.15 -5.10 -11.75
C ALA A 24 20.78 -4.40 -11.78
N ILE A 25 20.56 -3.39 -10.92
CA ILE A 25 19.26 -2.70 -10.79
C ILE A 25 19.08 -1.56 -11.82
N GLY A 26 20.15 -1.05 -12.43
CA GLY A 26 20.10 0.03 -13.41
C GLY A 26 19.08 -0.20 -14.55
N PRO A 27 19.08 -1.37 -15.23
CA PRO A 27 18.08 -1.69 -16.25
C PRO A 27 16.64 -1.75 -15.70
N LEU A 28 16.47 -2.18 -14.45
CA LEU A 28 15.16 -2.27 -13.78
C LEU A 28 14.58 -0.86 -13.55
N ALA A 29 15.38 0.05 -13.01
CA ALA A 29 14.98 1.44 -12.84
C ALA A 29 14.65 2.10 -14.20
N LYS A 30 15.50 1.91 -15.21
CA LYS A 30 15.27 2.43 -16.57
C LYS A 30 13.96 1.92 -17.20
N SER A 31 13.53 0.71 -16.87
CA SER A 31 12.26 0.16 -17.36
C SER A 31 11.01 0.88 -16.83
N THR A 32 11.17 1.75 -15.82
CA THR A 32 10.11 2.55 -15.21
C THR A 32 10.07 3.99 -15.74
N ALA A 33 10.92 4.35 -16.71
CA ALA A 33 11.05 5.70 -17.25
C ALA A 33 9.69 6.25 -17.74
N ARG A 34 9.45 7.53 -17.47
CA ARG A 34 8.25 8.25 -17.91
C ARG A 34 8.58 9.70 -18.26
N SER A 35 7.63 10.41 -18.86
CA SER A 35 7.78 11.85 -19.12
C SER A 35 8.06 12.61 -17.82
N GLY A 36 9.10 13.44 -17.82
CA GLY A 36 9.57 14.20 -16.67
C GLY A 36 10.65 13.49 -15.85
N ALA A 37 10.87 12.18 -16.01
CA ALA A 37 11.91 11.44 -15.32
C ALA A 37 12.89 10.81 -16.31
N ASP A 38 14.18 11.13 -16.17
CA ASP A 38 15.28 10.34 -16.75
C ASP A 38 15.78 9.39 -15.67
N ALA A 39 15.45 8.13 -15.80
CA ALA A 39 15.71 7.12 -14.77
C ALA A 39 17.15 6.58 -14.85
N GLU A 40 18.16 7.43 -14.97
CA GLU A 40 19.57 7.05 -14.83
C GLU A 40 19.96 7.08 -13.34
N LEU A 41 20.33 5.89 -12.83
CA LEU A 41 20.87 5.73 -11.47
C LEU A 41 22.37 6.08 -11.44
N GLY A 42 22.84 6.57 -10.28
CA GLY A 42 24.27 6.80 -10.03
C GLY A 42 24.65 8.26 -9.78
N GLY A 43 23.71 9.20 -9.88
CA GLY A 43 23.88 10.57 -9.40
C GLY A 43 23.62 10.71 -7.89
N PHE A 44 23.87 11.89 -7.33
CA PHE A 44 23.53 12.17 -5.91
C PHE A 44 22.02 12.32 -5.67
N GLY A 45 21.21 12.54 -6.70
CA GLY A 45 19.75 12.65 -6.59
C GLY A 45 19.08 12.51 -7.94
N GLY A 46 17.83 12.05 -7.91
CA GLY A 46 16.98 11.98 -9.10
C GLY A 46 16.35 13.34 -9.41
N VAL A 47 16.29 13.69 -10.68
CA VAL A 47 15.62 14.91 -11.16
C VAL A 47 14.30 14.55 -11.79
N PHE A 48 13.25 15.31 -11.49
CA PHE A 48 11.94 15.18 -12.12
C PHE A 48 11.44 16.53 -12.63
N ASP A 49 11.09 16.60 -13.92
CA ASP A 49 10.54 17.78 -14.55
C ASP A 49 9.02 17.70 -14.58
N VAL A 50 8.36 18.38 -13.63
CA VAL A 50 6.90 18.42 -13.52
C VAL A 50 6.22 19.10 -14.73
N LYS A 51 6.93 20.03 -15.38
CA LYS A 51 6.43 20.69 -16.58
C LYS A 51 6.46 19.76 -17.78
N ALA A 52 7.54 18.98 -17.96
CA ALA A 52 7.62 17.96 -18.99
C ALA A 52 6.59 16.83 -18.78
N ALA A 53 6.17 16.59 -17.52
CA ALA A 53 5.07 15.70 -17.18
C ALA A 53 3.66 16.28 -17.46
N GLY A 54 3.57 17.56 -17.93
CA GLY A 54 2.33 18.17 -18.38
C GLY A 54 1.62 19.05 -17.34
N TYR A 55 2.17 19.23 -16.15
CA TYR A 55 1.56 20.03 -15.08
C TYR A 55 1.78 21.54 -15.29
N ARG A 56 0.79 22.35 -14.83
CA ARG A 56 0.77 23.82 -14.96
C ARG A 56 0.85 24.53 -13.61
N ASP A 57 -0.01 24.16 -12.65
CA ASP A 57 -0.05 24.67 -11.27
C ASP A 57 -0.20 23.50 -10.28
N PRO A 58 0.78 22.56 -10.24
CA PRO A 58 0.67 21.37 -9.43
C PRO A 58 0.87 21.64 -7.94
N LEU A 59 0.12 20.91 -7.13
CA LEU A 59 0.49 20.58 -5.77
C LEU A 59 1.28 19.27 -5.79
N LEU A 60 2.42 19.23 -5.10
CA LEU A 60 3.14 18.00 -4.86
C LEU A 60 2.56 17.30 -3.63
N VAL A 61 2.33 16.01 -3.76
CA VAL A 61 1.86 15.14 -2.68
C VAL A 61 2.94 14.08 -2.47
N ALA A 62 3.32 13.84 -1.22
CA ALA A 62 4.36 12.88 -0.86
C ALA A 62 3.84 11.91 0.20
N ALA A 63 4.16 10.64 0.04
CA ALA A 63 3.90 9.60 1.01
C ALA A 63 5.15 8.78 1.26
N ASN A 64 5.33 8.37 2.52
CA ASN A 64 6.40 7.47 2.95
C ASN A 64 5.79 6.32 3.74
N ASP A 65 6.16 5.11 3.39
CA ASP A 65 5.67 3.90 4.08
C ASP A 65 6.69 2.77 3.98
N GLY A 66 6.44 1.68 4.70
CA GLY A 66 7.18 0.44 4.67
C GLY A 66 6.30 -0.75 4.32
N VAL A 67 6.87 -1.96 4.37
CA VAL A 67 6.13 -3.22 4.19
C VAL A 67 5.74 -3.81 5.53
N GLY A 68 6.55 -3.54 6.56
CA GLY A 68 6.34 -4.06 7.89
C GLY A 68 6.67 -5.55 8.02
N THR A 69 6.04 -6.21 9.00
CA THR A 69 6.42 -7.58 9.39
C THR A 69 5.97 -8.68 8.41
N LYS A 70 5.30 -8.34 7.32
CA LYS A 70 5.11 -9.22 6.15
C LYS A 70 6.47 -9.70 5.60
N LEU A 71 7.51 -8.84 5.68
CA LEU A 71 8.87 -9.18 5.28
C LEU A 71 9.40 -10.45 5.96
N LYS A 72 9.04 -10.70 7.22
CA LYS A 72 9.46 -11.91 7.94
C LYS A 72 8.92 -13.20 7.30
N LEU A 73 7.68 -13.16 6.77
CA LEU A 73 7.13 -14.31 6.04
C LEU A 73 7.80 -14.46 4.67
N ALA A 74 8.11 -13.36 4.00
CA ALA A 74 8.83 -13.39 2.73
C ALA A 74 10.23 -13.98 2.89
N ILE A 75 10.93 -13.63 3.96
CA ILE A 75 12.26 -14.17 4.31
C ILE A 75 12.15 -15.66 4.63
N GLU A 76 11.19 -16.06 5.48
CA GLU A 76 10.96 -17.45 5.88
C GLU A 76 10.65 -18.36 4.68
N LEU A 77 9.84 -17.87 3.74
CA LEU A 77 9.46 -18.59 2.52
C LEU A 77 10.46 -18.40 1.37
N ASN A 78 11.52 -17.61 1.56
CA ASN A 78 12.46 -17.22 0.51
C ASN A 78 11.76 -16.68 -0.77
N ARG A 79 10.73 -15.82 -0.56
CA ARG A 79 9.90 -15.21 -1.61
C ARG A 79 10.00 -13.70 -1.52
N HIS A 80 10.82 -13.10 -2.38
CA HIS A 80 11.17 -11.68 -2.34
C HIS A 80 10.57 -10.86 -3.51
N ASP A 81 9.90 -11.52 -4.42
CA ASP A 81 9.40 -11.00 -5.69
C ASP A 81 8.08 -10.21 -5.60
N GLY A 82 7.44 -10.16 -4.42
CA GLY A 82 6.18 -9.45 -4.17
C GLY A 82 6.32 -8.23 -3.25
N VAL A 83 7.29 -8.24 -2.33
CA VAL A 83 7.39 -7.23 -1.26
C VAL A 83 7.70 -5.81 -1.75
N GLY A 84 8.37 -5.67 -2.90
CA GLY A 84 8.59 -4.36 -3.51
C GLY A 84 7.31 -3.79 -4.13
N ILE A 85 6.41 -4.65 -4.63
CA ILE A 85 5.07 -4.23 -5.07
C ILE A 85 4.28 -3.73 -3.87
N ASP A 86 4.35 -4.44 -2.72
CA ASP A 86 3.74 -3.98 -1.47
C ASP A 86 4.23 -2.59 -1.10
N LEU A 87 5.55 -2.37 -1.12
CA LEU A 87 6.16 -1.08 -0.77
C LEU A 87 5.63 0.07 -1.63
N VAL A 88 5.63 -0.13 -2.97
CA VAL A 88 5.12 0.88 -3.89
C VAL A 88 3.62 1.09 -3.71
N ALA A 89 2.86 0.02 -3.50
CA ALA A 89 1.42 0.10 -3.30
C ALA A 89 1.05 0.93 -2.08
N MET A 90 1.72 0.72 -0.95
CA MET A 90 1.46 1.48 0.28
C MET A 90 1.65 2.98 0.07
N CYS A 91 2.72 3.38 -0.63
CA CYS A 91 2.98 4.79 -0.92
C CYS A 91 2.08 5.36 -2.03
N ALA A 92 1.96 4.66 -3.17
CA ALA A 92 1.25 5.18 -4.35
C ALA A 92 -0.28 5.25 -4.13
N ASN A 93 -0.84 4.31 -3.37
CA ASN A 93 -2.25 4.32 -3.00
C ASN A 93 -2.58 5.50 -2.07
N ASP A 94 -1.65 5.92 -1.20
CA ASP A 94 -1.82 7.10 -0.35
C ASP A 94 -1.77 8.42 -1.15
N LEU A 95 -1.10 8.44 -2.30
CA LEU A 95 -1.13 9.60 -3.19
C LEU A 95 -2.44 9.70 -3.97
N ILE A 96 -2.90 8.58 -4.52
CA ILE A 96 -4.10 8.58 -5.37
C ILE A 96 -5.38 8.94 -4.61
N VAL A 97 -5.45 8.70 -3.29
CA VAL A 97 -6.61 9.10 -2.48
C VAL A 97 -6.80 10.62 -2.41
N GLN A 98 -5.76 11.39 -2.72
CA GLN A 98 -5.81 12.85 -2.86
C GLN A 98 -5.92 13.31 -4.32
N GLY A 99 -6.12 12.37 -5.26
CA GLY A 99 -6.18 12.65 -6.69
C GLY A 99 -4.79 12.86 -7.33
N ALA A 100 -3.72 12.67 -6.57
CA ALA A 100 -2.35 12.86 -7.07
C ALA A 100 -1.90 11.66 -7.89
N GLU A 101 -1.40 11.93 -9.10
CA GLU A 101 -0.74 10.95 -9.94
C GLU A 101 0.67 10.68 -9.41
N PRO A 102 1.05 9.43 -9.07
CA PRO A 102 2.40 9.10 -8.70
C PRO A 102 3.38 9.42 -9.83
N LEU A 103 4.44 10.19 -9.55
CA LEU A 103 5.41 10.64 -10.53
C LEU A 103 6.71 9.88 -10.43
N PHE A 104 7.27 9.78 -9.20
CA PHE A 104 8.52 9.07 -8.98
C PHE A 104 8.55 8.42 -7.59
N PHE A 105 9.43 7.44 -7.49
CA PHE A 105 9.63 6.62 -6.30
C PHE A 105 11.12 6.54 -5.95
N LEU A 106 11.40 6.50 -4.67
CA LEU A 106 12.71 6.24 -4.06
C LEU A 106 12.54 5.13 -3.04
N ASP A 107 13.49 4.20 -2.97
CA ASP A 107 13.49 3.13 -1.97
C ASP A 107 14.69 3.22 -1.03
N TYR A 108 14.52 2.64 0.15
CA TYR A 108 15.58 2.37 1.11
C TYR A 108 15.55 0.88 1.47
N TYR A 109 16.62 0.19 1.11
CA TYR A 109 16.84 -1.21 1.44
C TYR A 109 17.92 -1.31 2.52
N ALA A 110 17.60 -1.79 3.71
CA ALA A 110 18.52 -1.95 4.83
C ALA A 110 18.64 -3.40 5.23
N THR A 111 19.86 -3.90 5.43
CA THR A 111 20.12 -5.29 5.80
C THR A 111 21.35 -5.43 6.69
N GLY A 112 21.47 -6.53 7.43
CA GLY A 112 22.67 -6.83 8.20
C GLY A 112 23.87 -7.20 7.31
N ARG A 113 23.60 -7.95 6.22
CA ARG A 113 24.56 -8.35 5.21
C ARG A 113 23.90 -8.40 3.85
N LEU A 114 24.51 -7.77 2.86
CA LEU A 114 23.95 -7.68 1.52
C LEU A 114 24.07 -9.01 0.76
N ASP A 115 22.90 -9.63 0.49
CA ASP A 115 22.74 -10.63 -0.56
C ASP A 115 22.28 -9.93 -1.83
N THR A 116 23.13 -9.89 -2.83
CA THR A 116 22.86 -9.17 -4.09
C THR A 116 21.73 -9.80 -4.89
N ALA A 117 21.48 -11.11 -4.77
CA ALA A 117 20.39 -11.79 -5.47
C ALA A 117 19.05 -11.46 -4.84
N VAL A 118 18.97 -11.50 -3.51
CA VAL A 118 17.77 -11.08 -2.75
C VAL A 118 17.45 -9.62 -3.00
N ALA A 119 18.44 -8.74 -2.86
CA ALA A 119 18.25 -7.30 -3.09
C ALA A 119 17.81 -6.99 -4.53
N ALA A 120 18.40 -7.66 -5.54
CA ALA A 120 17.98 -7.49 -6.93
C ALA A 120 16.54 -7.98 -7.16
N ALA A 121 16.10 -9.07 -6.52
CA ALA A 121 14.72 -9.55 -6.59
C ALA A 121 13.75 -8.53 -5.96
N VAL A 122 14.10 -7.99 -4.80
CA VAL A 122 13.30 -6.95 -4.12
C VAL A 122 13.20 -5.70 -4.99
N VAL A 123 14.32 -5.15 -5.49
CA VAL A 123 14.31 -3.96 -6.35
C VAL A 123 13.60 -4.24 -7.68
N GLY A 124 13.69 -5.46 -8.20
CA GLY A 124 12.92 -5.91 -9.35
C GLY A 124 11.41 -5.82 -9.11
N SER A 125 10.96 -6.23 -7.94
CA SER A 125 9.55 -6.12 -7.54
C SER A 125 9.13 -4.67 -7.25
N ILE A 126 10.04 -3.81 -6.75
CA ILE A 126 9.79 -2.36 -6.65
C ILE A 126 9.58 -1.75 -8.04
N ALA A 127 10.46 -2.06 -9.01
CA ALA A 127 10.32 -1.58 -10.38
C ALA A 127 9.00 -2.04 -11.02
N GLU A 128 8.56 -3.29 -10.75
CA GLU A 128 7.25 -3.78 -11.18
C GLU A 128 6.11 -2.98 -10.54
N GLY A 129 6.18 -2.72 -9.24
CA GLY A 129 5.22 -1.86 -8.54
C GLY A 129 5.17 -0.45 -9.16
N CYS A 130 6.32 0.15 -9.46
CA CYS A 130 6.42 1.45 -10.13
C CYS A 130 5.76 1.43 -11.52
N ARG A 131 5.99 0.38 -12.32
CA ARG A 131 5.31 0.23 -13.62
C ARG A 131 3.79 0.13 -13.46
N ARG A 132 3.29 -0.61 -12.46
CA ARG A 132 1.85 -0.71 -12.16
C ARG A 132 1.27 0.63 -11.70
N ALA A 133 2.01 1.37 -10.87
CA ALA A 133 1.61 2.69 -10.40
C ALA A 133 1.77 3.80 -11.45
N GLY A 134 2.56 3.56 -12.51
CA GLY A 134 2.87 4.54 -13.55
C GLY A 134 3.89 5.60 -13.10
N CYS A 135 4.71 5.33 -12.09
CA CYS A 135 5.78 6.21 -11.61
C CYS A 135 7.17 5.67 -11.97
N ALA A 136 8.17 6.54 -11.96
CA ALA A 136 9.56 6.20 -12.24
C ALA A 136 10.32 5.89 -10.95
N LEU A 137 11.08 4.80 -10.91
CA LEU A 137 12.08 4.54 -9.87
C LEU A 137 13.34 5.35 -10.23
N ILE A 138 13.52 6.51 -9.58
CA ILE A 138 14.59 7.46 -9.95
C ILE A 138 15.79 7.45 -9.02
N GLY A 139 15.78 6.65 -7.97
CA GLY A 139 16.86 6.53 -7.00
C GLY A 139 16.47 5.63 -5.86
N GLY A 140 17.39 5.52 -4.92
CA GLY A 140 17.22 4.73 -3.71
C GLY A 140 18.53 4.63 -2.95
N GLU A 141 18.52 3.92 -1.84
CA GLU A 141 19.70 3.68 -1.00
C GLU A 141 19.74 2.22 -0.57
N THR A 142 20.92 1.63 -0.55
CA THR A 142 21.15 0.29 -0.03
C THR A 142 22.18 0.37 1.09
N ALA A 143 21.77 0.01 2.32
CA ALA A 143 22.61 0.08 3.50
C ALA A 143 22.91 -1.31 4.07
N GLU A 144 24.20 -1.66 4.16
CA GLU A 144 24.68 -2.77 5.00
C GLU A 144 24.94 -2.25 6.41
N MET A 145 24.20 -2.80 7.39
CA MET A 145 24.29 -2.39 8.80
C MET A 145 24.51 -3.62 9.70
N PRO A 146 25.75 -4.17 9.71
CA PRO A 146 26.08 -5.33 10.54
C PRO A 146 25.78 -5.06 12.02
N GLY A 147 25.07 -5.99 12.67
CA GLY A 147 24.68 -5.86 14.07
C GLY A 147 23.39 -5.09 14.35
N MET A 148 22.82 -4.36 13.38
CA MET A 148 21.47 -3.78 13.48
C MET A 148 20.39 -4.77 13.00
N TYR A 149 20.66 -5.49 11.91
CA TYR A 149 19.81 -6.54 11.39
C TYR A 149 20.49 -7.88 11.55
N ALA A 150 19.72 -8.94 11.79
CA ALA A 150 20.23 -10.30 11.75
C ALA A 150 20.61 -10.72 10.32
N ASP A 151 21.46 -11.74 10.19
CA ASP A 151 21.80 -12.28 8.88
C ASP A 151 20.55 -12.79 8.16
N GLY A 152 20.38 -12.37 6.91
CA GLY A 152 19.22 -12.67 6.08
C GLY A 152 17.99 -11.76 6.32
N ASP A 153 17.99 -10.96 7.38
CA ASP A 153 16.94 -9.94 7.58
C ASP A 153 17.22 -8.67 6.77
N TYR A 154 16.14 -8.07 6.29
CA TYR A 154 16.15 -6.76 5.67
C TYR A 154 14.89 -5.97 6.01
N ASP A 155 14.96 -4.66 5.86
CA ASP A 155 13.84 -3.74 5.98
C ASP A 155 13.74 -2.85 4.74
N LEU A 156 12.52 -2.39 4.46
CA LEU A 156 12.20 -1.59 3.30
C LEU A 156 11.44 -0.33 3.73
N ALA A 157 11.86 0.80 3.21
CA ALA A 157 11.09 2.03 3.24
C ALA A 157 10.98 2.60 1.82
N GLY A 158 9.82 3.15 1.49
CA GLY A 158 9.54 3.79 0.21
C GLY A 158 9.15 5.24 0.39
N PHE A 159 9.48 6.05 -0.59
CA PHE A 159 9.09 7.44 -0.68
C PHE A 159 8.56 7.71 -2.09
N CYS A 160 7.26 8.00 -2.18
CA CYS A 160 6.61 8.32 -3.44
C CYS A 160 6.20 9.78 -3.48
N VAL A 161 6.47 10.44 -4.59
CA VAL A 161 5.99 11.80 -4.83
C VAL A 161 5.09 11.79 -6.06
N GLY A 162 3.93 12.41 -5.91
CA GLY A 162 2.96 12.61 -6.96
C GLY A 162 2.60 14.08 -7.13
N ALA A 163 1.81 14.36 -8.13
CA ALA A 163 1.27 15.70 -8.35
C ALA A 163 -0.22 15.64 -8.71
N VAL A 164 -0.90 16.71 -8.36
CA VAL A 164 -2.28 17.00 -8.75
C VAL A 164 -2.39 18.48 -9.06
N GLU A 165 -3.13 18.86 -10.10
CA GLU A 165 -3.43 20.27 -10.33
C GLU A 165 -4.19 20.82 -9.11
N ARG A 166 -3.85 22.03 -8.66
CA ARG A 166 -4.43 22.65 -7.45
C ARG A 166 -5.96 22.64 -7.45
N SER A 167 -6.56 22.86 -8.63
CA SER A 167 -8.01 22.85 -8.80
C SER A 167 -8.65 21.48 -8.75
N GLU A 168 -7.85 20.40 -8.83
CA GLU A 168 -8.31 19.00 -8.91
C GLU A 168 -8.02 18.20 -7.65
N LEU A 169 -7.47 18.85 -6.60
CA LEU A 169 -7.16 18.19 -5.32
C LEU A 169 -8.42 17.53 -4.76
N LEU A 170 -8.34 16.23 -4.52
CA LEU A 170 -9.40 15.45 -3.88
C LEU A 170 -9.22 15.50 -2.36
N ASP A 171 -9.84 16.47 -1.72
CA ASP A 171 -9.69 16.75 -0.29
C ASP A 171 -10.86 16.29 0.59
N GLY A 172 -11.84 15.61 0.00
CA GLY A 172 -13.02 15.11 0.70
C GLY A 172 -14.11 16.16 1.01
N ARG A 173 -13.87 17.46 0.79
CA ARG A 173 -14.85 18.52 1.10
C ARG A 173 -16.17 18.39 0.35
N ARG A 174 -16.18 17.67 -0.78
CA ARG A 174 -17.39 17.40 -1.57
C ARG A 174 -18.19 16.21 -1.09
N ILE A 175 -17.69 15.45 -0.10
CA ILE A 175 -18.44 14.35 0.51
C ILE A 175 -19.63 14.95 1.28
N ALA A 176 -20.82 14.40 1.04
CA ALA A 176 -22.06 14.89 1.63
C ALA A 176 -22.98 13.73 2.03
N PRO A 177 -23.89 13.95 2.98
CA PRO A 177 -24.95 12.99 3.27
C PRO A 177 -25.72 12.60 1.99
N GLY A 178 -25.99 11.29 1.84
CA GLY A 178 -26.58 10.71 0.63
C GLY A 178 -25.54 10.19 -0.38
N ASN A 179 -24.23 10.50 -0.21
CA ASN A 179 -23.21 9.86 -1.02
C ASN A 179 -23.19 8.35 -0.76
N VAL A 180 -22.92 7.58 -1.81
CA VAL A 180 -22.71 6.13 -1.78
C VAL A 180 -21.23 5.86 -1.51
N ILE A 181 -20.93 4.79 -0.80
CA ILE A 181 -19.58 4.28 -0.60
C ILE A 181 -19.43 2.99 -1.41
N LEU A 182 -18.53 3.02 -2.37
CA LEU A 182 -18.11 1.88 -3.16
C LEU A 182 -16.81 1.32 -2.58
N GLY A 183 -16.75 0.02 -2.35
CA GLY A 183 -15.55 -0.69 -1.90
C GLY A 183 -14.87 -1.39 -3.08
N LEU A 184 -13.59 -1.15 -3.28
CA LEU A 184 -12.79 -1.90 -4.24
C LEU A 184 -12.14 -3.08 -3.54
N ALA A 185 -12.29 -4.27 -4.11
CA ALA A 185 -11.77 -5.50 -3.54
C ALA A 185 -10.26 -5.43 -3.33
N SER A 186 -9.78 -5.95 -2.18
CA SER A 186 -8.36 -6.18 -1.95
C SER A 186 -7.89 -7.46 -2.63
N SER A 187 -6.57 -7.58 -2.85
CA SER A 187 -5.94 -8.83 -3.32
C SER A 187 -5.76 -9.85 -2.19
N GLY A 188 -5.95 -9.43 -0.94
CA GLY A 188 -5.72 -10.22 0.26
C GLY A 188 -5.49 -9.32 1.47
N VAL A 189 -4.62 -9.74 2.37
CA VAL A 189 -4.31 -9.02 3.62
C VAL A 189 -3.59 -7.69 3.35
N HIS A 190 -2.99 -7.54 2.18
CA HIS A 190 -2.12 -6.43 1.80
C HIS A 190 -0.84 -6.41 2.65
N SER A 191 -0.53 -5.27 3.33
CA SER A 191 0.69 -5.13 4.13
C SER A 191 0.40 -4.75 5.59
N ASN A 192 -0.84 -4.90 6.06
CA ASN A 192 -1.25 -4.51 7.40
C ASN A 192 -1.69 -5.71 8.24
N GLY A 193 -1.54 -5.63 9.57
CA GLY A 193 -1.96 -6.67 10.50
C GLY A 193 -0.99 -7.87 10.63
N TYR A 194 0.17 -7.85 9.98
CA TYR A 194 1.08 -9.01 9.92
C TYR A 194 1.71 -9.39 11.26
N SER A 195 1.82 -8.49 12.21
CA SER A 195 2.25 -8.86 13.57
C SER A 195 1.25 -9.82 14.22
N LEU A 196 -0.06 -9.57 14.03
CA LEU A 196 -1.13 -10.47 14.50
C LEU A 196 -1.15 -11.77 13.70
N VAL A 197 -1.04 -11.71 12.37
CA VAL A 197 -0.97 -12.88 11.49
C VAL A 197 0.15 -13.83 11.94
N ARG A 198 1.37 -13.31 12.09
CA ARG A 198 2.53 -14.10 12.53
C ARG A 198 2.35 -14.68 13.93
N ARG A 199 1.71 -13.95 14.83
CA ARG A 199 1.38 -14.45 16.17
C ARG A 199 0.41 -15.63 16.08
N ILE A 200 -0.63 -15.56 15.27
CA ILE A 200 -1.60 -16.65 15.06
C ILE A 200 -0.89 -17.87 14.49
N ILE A 201 -0.07 -17.71 13.45
CA ILE A 201 0.70 -18.79 12.85
C ILE A 201 1.55 -19.50 13.92
N ALA A 202 2.28 -18.76 14.73
CA ALA A 202 3.12 -19.31 15.78
C ALA A 202 2.32 -20.02 16.88
N ASP A 203 1.24 -19.41 17.38
CA ASP A 203 0.41 -19.95 18.45
C ASP A 203 -0.34 -21.23 18.01
N LYS A 204 -0.69 -21.35 16.73
CA LYS A 204 -1.39 -22.50 16.16
C LYS A 204 -0.45 -23.55 15.57
N GLY A 205 0.83 -23.23 15.42
CA GLY A 205 1.78 -24.10 14.72
C GLY A 205 1.40 -24.35 13.27
N TRP A 206 0.84 -23.36 12.59
CA TRP A 206 0.40 -23.52 11.21
C TRP A 206 1.58 -23.69 10.25
N ASP A 207 1.45 -24.66 9.35
CA ASP A 207 2.35 -24.84 8.22
C ASP A 207 1.96 -23.85 7.09
N LEU A 208 2.89 -23.00 6.68
CA LEU A 208 2.67 -22.06 5.57
C LEU A 208 2.41 -22.78 4.24
N GLY A 209 2.78 -24.05 4.10
CA GLY A 209 2.47 -24.91 2.97
C GLY A 209 1.06 -25.51 2.99
N GLN A 210 0.27 -25.34 4.07
CA GLN A 210 -1.06 -25.92 4.17
C GLN A 210 -2.07 -25.25 3.22
N PRO A 211 -3.05 -26.03 2.67
CA PRO A 211 -4.10 -25.44 1.84
C PRO A 211 -5.15 -24.71 2.69
N LEU A 212 -5.63 -23.58 2.16
CA LEU A 212 -6.80 -22.86 2.64
C LEU A 212 -8.11 -23.49 2.08
N PRO A 213 -9.26 -23.18 2.68
CA PRO A 213 -10.55 -23.40 2.02
C PRO A 213 -10.55 -22.75 0.63
N GLY A 214 -10.83 -23.56 -0.43
CA GLY A 214 -10.72 -23.10 -1.82
C GLY A 214 -9.40 -23.46 -2.52
N GLY A 215 -8.42 -24.07 -1.82
CA GLY A 215 -7.26 -24.71 -2.40
C GLY A 215 -6.00 -23.83 -2.52
N ALA A 216 -6.09 -22.53 -2.26
CA ALA A 216 -4.90 -21.66 -2.20
C ALA A 216 -3.98 -22.07 -1.04
N ILE A 217 -2.67 -21.93 -1.19
CA ILE A 217 -1.69 -22.20 -0.13
C ILE A 217 -1.61 -21.02 0.83
N LEU A 218 -1.58 -21.27 2.13
CA LEU A 218 -1.58 -20.24 3.19
C LEU A 218 -0.45 -19.20 2.97
N GLY A 219 0.78 -19.65 2.78
CA GLY A 219 1.92 -18.76 2.57
C GLY A 219 1.79 -17.92 1.31
N GLU A 220 1.26 -18.49 0.22
CA GLU A 220 1.00 -17.75 -1.02
C GLU A 220 -0.08 -16.68 -0.82
N ALA A 221 -1.20 -17.02 -0.19
CA ALA A 221 -2.28 -16.08 0.11
C ALA A 221 -1.82 -14.94 1.04
N LEU A 222 -0.91 -15.23 1.98
CA LEU A 222 -0.32 -14.23 2.86
C LEU A 222 0.74 -13.37 2.17
N LEU A 223 1.41 -13.87 1.15
CA LEU A 223 2.41 -13.11 0.37
C LEU A 223 1.83 -12.45 -0.88
N GLU A 224 0.51 -12.62 -1.16
CA GLU A 224 -0.12 -11.91 -2.27
C GLU A 224 0.15 -10.39 -2.16
N PRO A 225 0.73 -9.78 -3.20
CA PRO A 225 1.08 -8.37 -3.15
C PRO A 225 -0.14 -7.46 -2.99
N THR A 226 0.07 -6.36 -2.29
CA THR A 226 -0.90 -5.28 -2.14
C THR A 226 -1.33 -4.75 -3.51
N ARG A 227 -2.64 -4.64 -3.74
CA ARG A 227 -3.19 -4.13 -4.99
C ARG A 227 -2.87 -2.65 -5.16
N ILE A 228 -2.41 -2.27 -6.35
CA ILE A 228 -2.18 -0.88 -6.75
C ILE A 228 -3.39 -0.39 -7.55
N TYR A 229 -4.13 0.58 -7.01
CA TYR A 229 -5.39 1.06 -7.59
C TYR A 229 -5.24 2.27 -8.51
N VAL A 230 -4.02 2.78 -8.66
CA VAL A 230 -3.74 4.06 -9.37
C VAL A 230 -4.32 4.10 -10.77
N ARG A 231 -4.11 3.04 -11.58
CA ARG A 231 -4.55 3.01 -12.98
C ARG A 231 -6.06 3.03 -13.15
N ALA A 232 -6.80 2.49 -12.19
CA ALA A 232 -8.25 2.49 -12.21
C ALA A 232 -8.82 3.80 -11.65
N LEU A 233 -8.25 4.27 -10.51
CA LEU A 233 -8.78 5.43 -9.81
C LEU A 233 -8.44 6.75 -10.49
N LEU A 234 -7.23 6.94 -11.02
CA LEU A 234 -6.82 8.23 -11.57
C LEU A 234 -7.73 8.73 -12.70
N PRO A 235 -8.07 7.93 -13.72
CA PRO A 235 -9.05 8.34 -14.72
C PRO A 235 -10.44 8.61 -14.15
N ALA A 236 -10.90 7.77 -13.20
CA ALA A 236 -12.21 7.92 -12.59
C ALA A 236 -12.31 9.21 -11.74
N ILE A 237 -11.26 9.55 -10.98
CA ILE A 237 -11.18 10.81 -10.21
C ILE A 237 -11.24 12.02 -11.15
N ARG A 238 -10.50 11.99 -12.25
CA ARG A 238 -10.46 13.05 -13.27
C ARG A 238 -11.81 13.34 -13.94
N THR A 239 -12.79 12.43 -13.83
CA THR A 239 -14.18 12.72 -14.28
C THR A 239 -14.88 13.74 -13.39
N GLY A 240 -14.38 14.01 -12.19
CA GLY A 240 -14.98 14.88 -11.19
C GLY A 240 -16.15 14.27 -10.40
N ARG A 241 -16.54 13.00 -10.69
CA ARG A 241 -17.68 12.32 -10.04
C ARG A 241 -17.34 11.73 -8.67
N ILE A 242 -16.07 11.43 -8.40
CA ILE A 242 -15.61 10.95 -7.11
C ILE A 242 -15.48 12.14 -6.16
N THR A 243 -16.07 12.04 -4.97
CA THR A 243 -16.06 13.11 -3.96
C THR A 243 -15.01 12.88 -2.88
N GLY A 244 -14.54 11.64 -2.70
CA GLY A 244 -13.47 11.27 -1.78
C GLY A 244 -13.05 9.82 -1.96
N VAL A 245 -11.84 9.49 -1.52
CA VAL A 245 -11.28 8.13 -1.52
C VAL A 245 -10.52 7.90 -0.23
N ALA A 246 -10.65 6.71 0.36
CA ALA A 246 -9.87 6.30 1.53
C ALA A 246 -9.14 4.97 1.25
N HIS A 247 -7.85 4.93 1.52
CA HIS A 247 -7.03 3.71 1.48
C HIS A 247 -7.22 2.94 2.79
N ILE A 248 -7.60 1.67 2.70
CA ILE A 248 -7.87 0.84 3.88
C ILE A 248 -6.61 0.10 4.29
N THR A 249 -5.91 0.66 5.26
CA THR A 249 -4.64 0.18 5.83
C THR A 249 -4.81 -0.22 7.31
N GLY A 250 -3.77 -0.07 8.14
CA GLY A 250 -3.88 -0.21 9.59
C GLY A 250 -4.95 0.72 10.17
N GLY A 251 -5.78 0.21 11.05
CA GLY A 251 -7.00 0.88 11.51
C GLY A 251 -8.27 0.41 10.77
N GLY A 252 -8.11 -0.33 9.66
CA GLY A 252 -9.20 -0.95 8.90
C GLY A 252 -10.24 0.06 8.39
N LEU A 253 -11.48 -0.38 8.21
CA LEU A 253 -12.59 0.47 7.76
C LEU A 253 -12.93 1.55 8.80
N LEU A 254 -12.84 1.20 10.09
CA LEU A 254 -13.25 2.08 11.19
C LEU A 254 -12.41 3.35 11.30
N GLU A 255 -11.10 3.26 11.05
CA GLU A 255 -10.19 4.36 11.30
C GLU A 255 -9.72 5.08 10.01
N ASN A 256 -9.77 4.42 8.84
CA ASN A 256 -9.34 5.07 7.60
C ASN A 256 -10.43 5.87 6.91
N ILE A 257 -11.68 5.40 6.89
CA ILE A 257 -12.77 6.13 6.23
C ILE A 257 -12.99 7.52 6.85
N PRO A 258 -13.01 7.69 8.19
CA PRO A 258 -13.20 9.02 8.79
C PRO A 258 -12.14 10.07 8.42
N ARG A 259 -10.94 9.65 8.01
CA ARG A 259 -9.85 10.58 7.64
C ARG A 259 -10.19 11.54 6.52
N VAL A 260 -11.08 11.12 5.62
CA VAL A 260 -11.46 11.90 4.44
C VAL A 260 -12.82 12.59 4.59
N LEU A 261 -13.55 12.33 5.68
CA LEU A 261 -14.89 12.85 5.87
C LEU A 261 -14.89 14.29 6.41
N PRO A 262 -15.82 15.16 5.98
CA PRO A 262 -16.15 16.40 6.67
C PRO A 262 -16.70 16.15 8.10
N ASP A 263 -16.64 17.16 8.96
CA ASP A 263 -17.04 17.07 10.37
C ASP A 263 -18.50 16.67 10.59
N ASN A 264 -19.37 17.00 9.62
CA ASN A 264 -20.81 16.73 9.68
C ASN A 264 -21.24 15.47 8.90
N CYS A 265 -20.27 14.61 8.52
CA CYS A 265 -20.48 13.40 7.76
C CYS A 265 -20.08 12.16 8.55
N HIS A 266 -20.93 11.14 8.50
CA HIS A 266 -20.69 9.84 9.12
C HIS A 266 -20.88 8.73 8.09
N ALA A 267 -19.93 7.80 8.03
CA ALA A 267 -20.02 6.64 7.15
C ALA A 267 -20.74 5.47 7.83
N VAL A 268 -21.66 4.84 7.12
CA VAL A 268 -22.32 3.61 7.54
C VAL A 268 -21.98 2.52 6.56
N ILE A 269 -21.28 1.49 7.03
CA ILE A 269 -20.79 0.35 6.23
C ILE A 269 -21.57 -0.90 6.61
N ASP A 270 -22.03 -1.63 5.61
CA ASP A 270 -22.69 -2.94 5.75
C ASP A 270 -21.75 -4.05 5.27
N VAL A 271 -21.18 -4.82 6.21
CA VAL A 271 -20.26 -5.93 5.89
C VAL A 271 -20.96 -7.12 5.22
N ALA A 272 -22.27 -7.17 5.18
CA ALA A 272 -23.02 -8.19 4.45
C ALA A 272 -23.06 -7.92 2.93
N SER A 273 -22.63 -6.74 2.50
CA SER A 273 -22.66 -6.33 1.08
C SER A 273 -21.55 -6.95 0.23
N TRP A 274 -20.57 -7.61 0.82
CA TRP A 274 -19.55 -8.40 0.11
C TRP A 274 -19.22 -9.69 0.87
N SER A 275 -18.60 -10.64 0.17
CA SER A 275 -18.14 -11.89 0.80
C SER A 275 -16.75 -11.69 1.40
N LEU A 276 -16.58 -12.08 2.67
CA LEU A 276 -15.27 -12.07 3.33
C LEU A 276 -14.36 -13.08 2.62
N PRO A 277 -13.19 -12.65 2.08
CA PRO A 277 -12.24 -13.57 1.46
C PRO A 277 -11.77 -14.66 2.43
N PRO A 278 -11.52 -15.91 1.94
CA PRO A 278 -11.23 -17.07 2.80
C PRO A 278 -10.08 -16.86 3.80
N ILE A 279 -9.04 -16.13 3.40
CA ILE A 279 -7.89 -15.86 4.27
C ILE A 279 -8.30 -15.12 5.56
N PHE A 280 -9.23 -14.17 5.49
CA PHE A 280 -9.69 -13.43 6.66
C PHE A 280 -10.55 -14.31 7.58
N ALA A 281 -11.39 -15.20 7.03
CA ALA A 281 -12.16 -16.15 7.82
C ALA A 281 -11.23 -17.10 8.59
N VAL A 282 -10.19 -17.62 7.93
CA VAL A 282 -9.18 -18.48 8.56
C VAL A 282 -8.41 -17.76 9.66
N LEU A 283 -8.00 -16.50 9.42
CA LEU A 283 -7.32 -15.70 10.44
C LEU A 283 -8.25 -15.40 11.63
N GLN A 284 -9.51 -15.05 11.36
CA GLN A 284 -10.50 -14.76 12.39
C GLN A 284 -10.74 -15.97 13.29
N GLU A 285 -11.00 -17.14 12.69
CA GLU A 285 -11.22 -18.38 13.41
C GLU A 285 -9.95 -18.84 14.17
N GLY A 286 -8.82 -18.85 13.49
CA GLY A 286 -7.55 -19.24 14.07
C GLY A 286 -7.12 -18.38 15.24
N GLY A 287 -7.27 -17.06 15.12
CA GLY A 287 -6.97 -16.09 16.18
C GLY A 287 -8.08 -15.89 17.20
N MET A 288 -9.27 -16.47 16.97
CA MET A 288 -10.50 -16.14 17.73
C MET A 288 -10.73 -14.63 17.78
N ILE A 289 -10.46 -13.94 16.67
CA ILE A 289 -10.47 -12.47 16.62
C ILE A 289 -11.91 -11.98 16.64
N ALA A 290 -12.22 -11.08 17.58
CA ALA A 290 -13.53 -10.44 17.62
C ALA A 290 -13.81 -9.68 16.31
N ALA A 291 -15.04 -9.66 15.83
CA ALA A 291 -15.41 -9.05 14.56
C ALA A 291 -15.03 -7.55 14.51
N ARG A 292 -15.15 -6.83 15.63
CA ARG A 292 -14.69 -5.44 15.76
C ARG A 292 -13.18 -5.31 15.51
N GLU A 293 -12.38 -6.20 16.10
CA GLU A 293 -10.93 -6.19 15.92
C GLU A 293 -10.53 -6.56 14.50
N MET A 294 -11.29 -7.45 13.83
CA MET A 294 -11.13 -7.69 12.39
C MET A 294 -11.31 -6.40 11.58
N ALA A 295 -12.41 -5.66 11.83
CA ALA A 295 -12.72 -4.41 11.14
C ALA A 295 -11.74 -3.26 11.44
N ARG A 296 -10.97 -3.37 12.53
CA ARG A 296 -9.95 -2.39 12.94
C ARG A 296 -8.54 -2.76 12.47
N THR A 297 -8.22 -4.05 12.41
CA THR A 297 -6.85 -4.51 12.08
C THR A 297 -6.66 -4.75 10.60
N PHE A 298 -7.69 -5.25 9.90
CA PHE A 298 -7.61 -5.72 8.53
C PHE A 298 -8.53 -4.93 7.59
N ASN A 299 -8.20 -5.00 6.29
CA ASN A 299 -9.05 -4.47 5.23
C ASN A 299 -10.33 -5.32 5.00
N CYS A 300 -10.38 -6.55 5.51
CA CYS A 300 -11.51 -7.49 5.39
C CYS A 300 -12.01 -7.70 3.96
N GLY A 301 -11.15 -7.56 2.97
CA GLY A 301 -11.48 -7.73 1.55
C GLY A 301 -11.73 -6.43 0.79
N ILE A 302 -11.68 -5.27 1.44
CA ILE A 302 -11.85 -3.95 0.83
C ILE A 302 -10.57 -3.13 0.98
N GLY A 303 -9.85 -2.90 -0.11
CA GLY A 303 -8.60 -2.14 -0.08
C GLY A 303 -8.77 -0.63 -0.27
N MET A 304 -9.84 -0.20 -0.95
CA MET A 304 -10.20 1.21 -1.16
C MET A 304 -11.67 1.44 -0.90
N ALA A 305 -12.02 2.56 -0.28
CA ALA A 305 -13.39 3.06 -0.18
C ALA A 305 -13.51 4.35 -1.02
N VAL A 306 -14.44 4.36 -1.96
CA VAL A 306 -14.68 5.46 -2.91
C VAL A 306 -16.04 6.07 -2.65
N MET A 307 -16.09 7.37 -2.37
CA MET A 307 -17.33 8.12 -2.14
C MET A 307 -17.73 8.84 -3.43
N THR A 308 -19.01 8.76 -3.77
CA THR A 308 -19.59 9.41 -4.96
C THR A 308 -21.06 9.79 -4.71
N ALA A 309 -21.59 10.73 -5.47
CA ALA A 309 -23.03 11.02 -5.44
C ALA A 309 -23.84 9.81 -5.86
N ALA A 310 -25.06 9.66 -5.31
CA ALA A 310 -25.89 8.50 -5.61
C ALA A 310 -26.19 8.35 -7.12
N ASP A 311 -26.38 9.47 -7.81
CA ASP A 311 -26.67 9.52 -9.25
C ASP A 311 -25.47 9.15 -10.12
N ASP A 312 -24.25 9.33 -9.61
CA ASP A 312 -22.99 8.99 -10.30
C ASP A 312 -22.51 7.57 -10.00
N ALA A 313 -23.06 6.90 -8.97
CA ALA A 313 -22.53 5.65 -8.43
C ALA A 313 -22.43 4.54 -9.48
N GLU A 314 -23.46 4.37 -10.31
CA GLU A 314 -23.46 3.36 -11.38
C GLU A 314 -22.36 3.63 -12.42
N GLN A 315 -22.21 4.86 -12.83
CA GLN A 315 -21.21 5.25 -13.84
C GLN A 315 -19.77 5.13 -13.30
N VAL A 316 -19.56 5.48 -12.04
CA VAL A 316 -18.27 5.28 -11.37
C VAL A 316 -17.96 3.79 -11.22
N THR A 317 -18.94 2.97 -10.82
CA THR A 317 -18.79 1.51 -10.75
C THR A 317 -18.36 0.93 -12.09
N GLN A 318 -19.09 1.23 -13.16
CA GLN A 318 -18.77 0.74 -14.50
C GLN A 318 -17.38 1.15 -14.98
N ALA A 319 -16.98 2.40 -14.71
CA ALA A 319 -15.64 2.89 -15.08
C ALA A 319 -14.52 2.14 -14.35
N LEU A 320 -14.71 1.83 -13.08
CA LEU A 320 -13.74 1.07 -12.27
C LEU A 320 -13.69 -0.41 -12.69
N GLU A 321 -14.85 -1.03 -12.94
CA GLU A 321 -14.94 -2.42 -13.41
C GLU A 321 -14.30 -2.61 -14.80
N GLN A 322 -14.46 -1.64 -15.71
CA GLN A 322 -13.79 -1.65 -17.02
C GLN A 322 -12.25 -1.59 -16.89
N CYS A 323 -11.73 -1.06 -15.80
CA CYS A 323 -10.31 -1.09 -15.47
C CYS A 323 -9.87 -2.36 -14.72
N GLY A 324 -10.77 -3.34 -14.52
CA GLY A 324 -10.48 -4.63 -13.88
C GLY A 324 -10.61 -4.63 -12.36
N GLU A 325 -11.28 -3.63 -11.78
CA GLU A 325 -11.61 -3.63 -10.36
C GLU A 325 -12.89 -4.45 -10.10
N THR A 326 -12.94 -5.12 -8.93
CA THR A 326 -14.18 -5.67 -8.39
C THR A 326 -14.75 -4.63 -7.43
N VAL A 327 -15.97 -4.16 -7.72
CA VAL A 327 -16.61 -3.06 -6.99
C VAL A 327 -17.82 -3.58 -6.23
N HIS A 328 -17.92 -3.20 -4.95
CA HIS A 328 -19.06 -3.49 -4.09
C HIS A 328 -19.67 -2.19 -3.59
N ARG A 329 -20.99 -2.09 -3.54
CA ARG A 329 -21.64 -0.98 -2.84
C ARG A 329 -21.69 -1.31 -1.36
N ILE A 330 -20.74 -0.79 -0.58
CA ILE A 330 -20.52 -1.20 0.80
C ILE A 330 -21.22 -0.33 1.85
N GLY A 331 -21.77 0.82 1.45
CA GLY A 331 -22.39 1.71 2.42
C GLY A 331 -22.80 3.06 1.86
N HIS A 332 -23.03 4.00 2.75
CA HIS A 332 -23.45 5.35 2.43
C HIS A 332 -23.04 6.36 3.51
N ILE A 333 -23.08 7.63 3.17
CA ILE A 333 -22.81 8.76 4.09
C ILE A 333 -24.13 9.30 4.63
N VAL A 334 -24.19 9.50 5.94
CA VAL A 334 -25.31 10.13 6.64
C VAL A 334 -24.87 11.43 7.32
N SER A 335 -25.83 12.29 7.67
CA SER A 335 -25.56 13.43 8.56
C SER A 335 -25.22 12.93 9.95
N GLY A 336 -24.14 13.43 10.52
CA GLY A 336 -23.69 13.04 11.84
C GLY A 336 -22.30 13.58 12.14
N ARG A 337 -21.84 13.37 13.36
CA ARG A 337 -20.45 13.65 13.71
C ARG A 337 -19.52 12.78 12.88
N ARG A 338 -18.37 13.33 12.45
CA ARG A 338 -17.35 12.58 11.71
C ARG A 338 -17.04 11.24 12.39
N GLY A 339 -17.12 10.17 11.64
CA GLY A 339 -16.89 8.83 12.14
C GLY A 339 -17.31 7.76 11.13
N CYS A 340 -17.18 6.51 11.54
CA CYS A 340 -17.58 5.35 10.76
C CYS A 340 -18.28 4.34 11.68
N THR A 341 -19.39 3.81 11.23
CA THR A 341 -20.06 2.65 11.84
C THR A 341 -20.02 1.49 10.86
N VAL A 342 -19.51 0.36 11.32
CA VAL A 342 -19.51 -0.89 10.57
C VAL A 342 -20.56 -1.79 11.18
N ALA A 343 -21.56 -2.20 10.40
CA ALA A 343 -22.65 -3.06 10.81
C ALA A 343 -22.60 -4.42 10.11
N GLY A 344 -22.96 -5.47 10.79
CA GLY A 344 -22.99 -6.83 10.26
C GLY A 344 -23.84 -7.78 11.09
N PRO A 345 -23.89 -9.08 10.72
CA PRO A 345 -24.73 -10.06 11.41
C PRO A 345 -24.40 -10.25 12.90
N THR A 346 -23.17 -9.95 13.31
CA THR A 346 -22.67 -10.15 14.68
C THR A 346 -22.69 -8.87 15.52
N GLY A 347 -23.14 -7.74 14.99
CA GLY A 347 -23.23 -6.49 15.71
C GLY A 347 -22.92 -5.26 14.87
N SER A 348 -22.83 -4.12 15.55
CA SER A 348 -22.48 -2.83 14.97
C SER A 348 -21.41 -2.16 15.82
N TRP A 349 -20.36 -1.64 15.19
CA TRP A 349 -19.23 -1.01 15.86
C TRP A 349 -18.94 0.37 15.26
N GLY A 350 -18.75 1.36 16.14
CA GLY A 350 -18.33 2.69 15.74
C GLY A 350 -16.82 2.88 15.85
N SER A 351 -16.31 3.92 15.20
CA SER A 351 -14.99 4.49 15.47
C SER A 351 -14.99 5.03 16.91
N ASP A 352 -13.94 4.72 17.68
CA ASP A 352 -13.96 4.85 19.16
C ASP A 352 -13.86 6.27 19.69
N GLU A 353 -13.33 7.24 18.96
CA GLU A 353 -12.91 8.52 19.50
C GLU A 353 -13.09 9.69 18.52
N ASP A 354 -12.85 10.88 19.02
CA ASP A 354 -12.76 12.10 18.25
C ASP A 354 -11.59 12.03 17.27
N TRP A 355 -11.89 12.04 15.98
CA TRP A 355 -10.85 12.11 14.96
C TRP A 355 -10.15 13.46 15.01
N THR A 356 -8.86 13.42 15.31
CA THR A 356 -7.98 14.61 15.31
C THR A 356 -7.15 14.71 14.03
N ALA A 357 -7.04 13.62 13.26
CA ALA A 357 -6.33 13.60 11.98
C ALA A 357 -7.31 13.77 10.80
N SER A 358 -6.97 14.61 9.85
CA SER A 358 -7.69 14.79 8.59
C SER A 358 -6.70 15.08 7.47
N HIS A 359 -7.13 14.87 6.20
CA HIS A 359 -6.37 15.35 5.03
C HIS A 359 -6.37 16.88 4.89
N HIS A 360 -7.13 17.57 5.74
CA HIS A 360 -7.20 19.02 5.80
C HIS A 360 -6.20 19.48 6.86
N GLY A 361 -4.91 19.51 6.52
CA GLY A 361 -3.88 20.14 7.32
C GLY A 361 -3.96 21.65 7.25
#